data_f2f85e17d8a58d778bbc5f13b91064a1
#
_entry.id   f2f85e17d8a58d778bbc5f13b91064a1
#
_cell.length_a   1.000
_cell.length_b   1.000
_cell.length_c   1.000
_cell.angle_alpha   90.00
_cell.angle_beta   90.00
_cell.angle_gamma   90.00
#
_symmetry.space_group_name_H-M   'P 1'
#
loop_
_entity.id
_entity.type
_entity.pdbx_description
1 polymer ?
#
loop_
_entity_poly.entity_id
_entity_poly.type
_entity_poly.pdbx_seq_one_letter_code
_entity_poly.pdbx_strand_id
1 'polypeptide(L)'
;MDNKWESITREELLKIYVENDVVDAMVAEMFGVTKSQVVSKRRKLGINMYDIMYERNIKGHEKEFLAEAKKRYVLNDMDIDVMSRALTLYLFRFGPVEDMHQNKQLSQNDIKTLNKYMNDRIATLIYLLRNEDWERLYDLFNAITKYKPQWDKAEIRLEEIDKITGRG
;
A
#
# COMPACT_ATOMS: atom_id res chain seq x y z
N MET A 1 -10.88 16.55 35.59
CA MET A 1 -10.27 15.49 34.76
C MET A 1 -11.40 14.60 34.28
N ASP A 2 -11.75 14.72 33.02
CA ASP A 2 -12.79 13.88 32.43
C ASP A 2 -12.37 12.42 32.56
N ASN A 3 -13.16 11.64 33.27
CA ASN A 3 -12.86 10.26 33.56
C ASN A 3 -13.09 9.40 32.28
N LYS A 4 -12.14 9.49 31.37
CA LYS A 4 -12.15 8.77 30.08
C LYS A 4 -12.45 7.28 30.26
N TRP A 5 -12.15 6.72 31.43
CA TRP A 5 -12.47 5.35 31.81
C TRP A 5 -13.99 5.11 31.90
N GLU A 6 -14.75 6.06 32.42
CA GLU A 6 -16.20 5.89 32.59
C GLU A 6 -16.93 5.85 31.23
N SER A 7 -16.47 6.63 30.25
CA SER A 7 -17.10 6.78 28.93
C SER A 7 -16.53 5.85 27.86
N ILE A 8 -15.49 5.04 28.18
CA ILE A 8 -14.83 4.18 27.19
C ILE A 8 -15.81 3.19 26.55
N THR A 9 -15.83 3.15 25.23
CA THR A 9 -16.68 2.25 24.44
C THR A 9 -16.06 0.85 24.32
N ARG A 10 -16.86 -0.10 23.82
CA ARG A 10 -16.39 -1.46 23.53
C ARG A 10 -15.25 -1.47 22.52
N GLU A 11 -15.43 -0.71 21.44
CA GLU A 11 -14.48 -0.61 20.33
C GLU A 11 -13.16 0.02 20.78
N GLU A 12 -13.22 1.09 21.55
CA GLU A 12 -12.02 1.75 22.08
C GLU A 12 -11.24 0.85 23.02
N LEU A 13 -11.94 0.16 23.95
CA LEU A 13 -11.28 -0.74 24.88
C LEU A 13 -10.67 -1.94 24.18
N LEU A 14 -11.38 -2.55 23.22
CA LEU A 14 -10.87 -3.66 22.42
C LEU A 14 -9.65 -3.24 21.60
N LYS A 15 -9.70 -2.06 21.00
CA LYS A 15 -8.58 -1.48 20.25
C LYS A 15 -7.33 -1.32 21.11
N ILE A 16 -7.47 -0.86 22.35
CA ILE A 16 -6.36 -0.73 23.29
C ILE A 16 -5.70 -2.09 23.55
N TYR A 17 -6.50 -3.14 23.78
CA TYR A 17 -5.97 -4.49 23.99
C TYR A 17 -5.24 -5.03 22.76
N VAL A 18 -5.79 -4.81 21.56
CA VAL A 18 -5.26 -5.37 20.31
C VAL A 18 -4.02 -4.63 19.82
N GLU A 19 -4.06 -3.29 19.80
CA GLU A 19 -2.99 -2.48 19.22
C GLU A 19 -1.76 -2.36 20.11
N ASN A 20 -1.96 -2.32 21.45
CA ASN A 20 -0.86 -2.13 22.38
C ASN A 20 -0.35 -3.45 23.01
N ASP A 21 -0.94 -4.57 22.66
CA ASP A 21 -0.62 -5.90 23.21
C ASP A 21 -0.62 -5.93 24.74
N VAL A 22 -1.58 -5.26 25.37
CA VAL A 22 -1.67 -5.07 26.81
C VAL A 22 -2.58 -6.11 27.50
N VAL A 23 -2.34 -6.35 28.78
CA VAL A 23 -3.17 -7.18 29.65
C VAL A 23 -3.96 -6.32 30.64
N ASP A 24 -4.96 -6.90 31.32
CA ASP A 24 -5.83 -6.17 32.27
C ASP A 24 -5.07 -5.31 33.30
N ALA A 25 -3.90 -5.77 33.76
CA ALA A 25 -3.07 -5.01 34.71
C ALA A 25 -2.50 -3.73 34.08
N MET A 26 -2.03 -3.80 32.84
CA MET A 26 -1.46 -2.66 32.10
C MET A 26 -2.56 -1.64 31.77
N VAL A 27 -3.74 -2.12 31.38
CA VAL A 27 -4.91 -1.22 31.18
C VAL A 27 -5.30 -0.52 32.48
N ALA A 28 -5.22 -1.22 33.62
CA ALA A 28 -5.47 -0.62 34.93
C ALA A 28 -4.51 0.53 35.22
N GLU A 29 -3.22 0.36 34.94
CA GLU A 29 -2.21 1.41 35.08
C GLU A 29 -2.45 2.59 34.14
N MET A 30 -2.77 2.31 32.86
CA MET A 30 -3.04 3.36 31.84
C MET A 30 -4.18 4.29 32.24
N PHE A 31 -5.19 3.78 32.91
CA PHE A 31 -6.39 4.56 33.30
C PHE A 31 -6.43 4.91 34.79
N GLY A 32 -5.42 4.54 35.59
CA GLY A 32 -5.39 4.81 37.02
C GLY A 32 -6.51 4.12 37.81
N VAL A 33 -6.94 2.93 37.38
CA VAL A 33 -7.99 2.13 37.98
C VAL A 33 -7.46 0.78 38.47
N THR A 34 -8.26 0.05 39.23
CA THR A 34 -7.85 -1.28 39.68
C THR A 34 -8.05 -2.34 38.59
N LYS A 35 -7.24 -3.40 38.60
CA LYS A 35 -7.41 -4.55 37.70
C LYS A 35 -8.83 -5.14 37.79
N SER A 36 -9.41 -5.15 38.97
CA SER A 36 -10.78 -5.65 39.19
C SER A 36 -11.82 -4.81 38.45
N GLN A 37 -11.65 -3.48 38.43
CA GLN A 37 -12.50 -2.56 37.67
C GLN A 37 -12.35 -2.80 36.16
N VAL A 38 -11.14 -3.05 35.68
CA VAL A 38 -10.89 -3.37 34.26
C VAL A 38 -11.59 -4.65 33.86
N VAL A 39 -11.41 -5.74 34.63
CA VAL A 39 -12.07 -7.03 34.37
C VAL A 39 -13.59 -6.89 34.37
N SER A 40 -14.16 -6.16 35.35
CA SER A 40 -15.60 -5.89 35.46
C SER A 40 -16.12 -5.12 34.24
N LYS A 41 -15.43 -4.03 33.86
CA LYS A 41 -15.78 -3.19 32.69
C LYS A 41 -15.72 -4.01 31.41
N ARG A 42 -14.64 -4.76 31.21
CA ARG A 42 -14.44 -5.62 30.03
C ARG A 42 -15.58 -6.63 29.87
N ARG A 43 -15.93 -7.32 30.94
CA ARG A 43 -17.06 -8.27 30.95
C ARG A 43 -18.38 -7.59 30.66
N LYS A 44 -18.63 -6.40 31.26
CA LYS A 44 -19.84 -5.62 31.02
C LYS A 44 -19.98 -5.18 29.54
N LEU A 45 -18.85 -4.91 28.89
CA LEU A 45 -18.78 -4.55 27.47
C LEU A 45 -18.79 -5.79 26.54
N GLY A 46 -18.89 -7.01 27.08
CA GLY A 46 -18.93 -8.24 26.30
C GLY A 46 -17.59 -8.57 25.62
N ILE A 47 -16.47 -8.11 26.18
CA ILE A 47 -15.13 -8.42 25.68
C ILE A 47 -14.54 -9.55 26.53
N ASN A 48 -14.34 -10.71 25.97
CA ASN A 48 -13.63 -11.81 26.63
C ASN A 48 -12.17 -11.90 26.14
N MET A 49 -11.32 -12.62 26.88
CA MET A 49 -9.90 -12.75 26.51
C MET A 49 -9.69 -13.52 25.21
N TYR A 50 -10.60 -14.43 24.89
CA TYR A 50 -10.55 -15.17 23.63
C TYR A 50 -10.76 -14.22 22.43
N ASP A 51 -11.70 -13.28 22.51
CA ASP A 51 -11.93 -12.28 21.47
C ASP A 51 -10.69 -11.41 21.24
N ILE A 52 -10.02 -11.00 22.32
CA ILE A 52 -8.79 -10.21 22.25
C ILE A 52 -7.68 -11.00 21.54
N MET A 53 -7.45 -12.26 21.96
CA MET A 53 -6.44 -13.12 21.33
C MET A 53 -6.76 -13.42 19.88
N TYR A 54 -8.02 -13.66 19.57
CA TYR A 54 -8.49 -13.92 18.21
C TYR A 54 -8.27 -12.70 17.31
N GLU A 55 -8.68 -11.51 17.75
CA GLU A 55 -8.47 -10.25 17.00
C GLU A 55 -6.98 -9.93 16.77
N ARG A 56 -6.13 -10.17 17.77
CA ARG A 56 -4.68 -10.03 17.64
C ARG A 56 -4.10 -10.95 16.58
N ASN A 57 -4.46 -12.21 16.63
CA ASN A 57 -3.95 -13.22 15.70
C ASN A 57 -4.46 -12.98 14.27
N ILE A 58 -5.75 -12.71 14.09
CA ILE A 58 -6.33 -12.49 12.77
C ILE A 58 -5.76 -11.24 12.12
N LYS A 59 -5.73 -10.10 12.83
CA LYS A 59 -5.21 -8.84 12.24
C LYS A 59 -3.74 -8.94 11.86
N GLY A 60 -2.92 -9.66 12.63
CA GLY A 60 -1.53 -9.91 12.28
C GLY A 60 -1.40 -10.77 11.03
N HIS A 61 -2.05 -11.91 11.02
CA HIS A 61 -2.00 -12.85 9.90
C HIS A 61 -2.70 -12.35 8.65
N GLU A 62 -3.80 -11.62 8.79
CA GLU A 62 -4.52 -11.03 7.65
C GLU A 62 -3.65 -10.02 6.90
N LYS A 63 -2.92 -9.18 7.62
CA LYS A 63 -2.02 -8.20 7.00
C LYS A 63 -0.86 -8.87 6.27
N GLU A 64 -0.22 -9.86 6.90
CA GLU A 64 0.86 -10.63 6.28
C GLU A 64 0.35 -11.44 5.08
N PHE A 65 -0.80 -12.07 5.21
CA PHE A 65 -1.44 -12.82 4.13
C PHE A 65 -1.77 -11.92 2.94
N LEU A 66 -2.33 -10.73 3.19
CA LEU A 66 -2.65 -9.77 2.13
C LEU A 66 -1.39 -9.23 1.45
N ALA A 67 -0.33 -8.96 2.21
CA ALA A 67 0.95 -8.52 1.64
C ALA A 67 1.57 -9.60 0.73
N GLU A 68 1.58 -10.84 1.18
CA GLU A 68 2.08 -11.96 0.37
C GLU A 68 1.19 -12.24 -0.86
N ALA A 69 -0.13 -12.13 -0.73
CA ALA A 69 -1.05 -12.26 -1.85
C ALA A 69 -0.84 -11.16 -2.91
N LYS A 70 -0.64 -9.91 -2.49
CA LYS A 70 -0.31 -8.78 -3.39
C LYS A 70 1.02 -9.00 -4.11
N LYS A 71 2.05 -9.42 -3.37
CA LYS A 71 3.37 -9.76 -3.93
C LYS A 71 3.25 -10.84 -5.00
N ARG A 72 2.60 -11.95 -4.66
CA ARG A 72 2.39 -13.07 -5.59
C ARG A 72 1.63 -12.63 -6.83
N TYR A 73 0.59 -11.83 -6.67
CA TYR A 73 -0.19 -11.33 -7.79
C TYR A 73 0.65 -10.49 -8.74
N VAL A 74 1.46 -9.56 -8.22
CA VAL A 74 2.34 -8.72 -9.05
C VAL A 74 3.41 -9.53 -9.76
N LEU A 75 3.99 -10.53 -9.09
CA LEU A 75 5.11 -11.30 -9.65
C LEU A 75 4.69 -12.37 -10.66
N ASN A 76 3.52 -12.99 -10.46
CA ASN A 76 3.18 -14.21 -11.19
C ASN A 76 1.83 -14.15 -11.93
N ASP A 77 0.86 -13.42 -11.40
CA ASP A 77 -0.52 -13.55 -11.86
C ASP A 77 -1.00 -12.33 -12.65
N MET A 78 -0.33 -11.17 -12.50
CA MET A 78 -0.73 -9.96 -13.22
C MET A 78 -0.32 -10.04 -14.69
N ASP A 79 -1.27 -9.75 -15.58
CA ASP A 79 -1.05 -9.72 -17.01
C ASP A 79 -0.03 -8.64 -17.39
N ILE A 80 0.96 -9.00 -18.20
CA ILE A 80 2.05 -8.10 -18.64
C ILE A 80 1.48 -6.91 -19.43
N ASP A 81 0.42 -7.11 -20.20
CA ASP A 81 -0.23 -6.04 -20.94
C ASP A 81 -0.86 -5.01 -19.99
N VAL A 82 -1.50 -5.49 -18.91
CA VAL A 82 -2.04 -4.63 -17.84
C VAL A 82 -0.92 -3.85 -17.15
N MET A 83 0.17 -4.51 -16.80
CA MET A 83 1.33 -3.87 -16.16
C MET A 83 1.97 -2.83 -17.09
N SER A 84 2.15 -3.15 -18.36
CA SER A 84 2.74 -2.25 -19.36
C SER A 84 1.91 -0.99 -19.53
N ARG A 85 0.58 -1.13 -19.64
CA ARG A 85 -0.34 0.01 -19.73
C ARG A 85 -0.29 0.86 -18.47
N ALA A 86 -0.25 0.23 -17.29
CA ALA A 86 -0.15 0.93 -16.03
C ALA A 86 1.16 1.75 -15.94
N LEU A 87 2.29 1.15 -16.29
CA LEU A 87 3.58 1.83 -16.32
C LEU A 87 3.61 2.98 -17.32
N THR A 88 3.07 2.78 -18.51
CA THR A 88 3.01 3.83 -19.52
C THR A 88 2.16 5.01 -19.05
N LEU A 89 1.01 4.76 -18.45
CA LEU A 89 0.18 5.81 -17.85
C LEU A 89 0.92 6.54 -16.72
N TYR A 90 1.60 5.80 -15.85
CA TYR A 90 2.40 6.39 -14.78
C TYR A 90 3.50 7.31 -15.31
N LEU A 91 4.18 6.93 -16.40
CA LEU A 91 5.26 7.70 -16.97
C LEU A 91 4.78 8.91 -17.78
N PHE A 92 3.68 8.80 -18.53
CA PHE A 92 3.27 9.79 -19.51
C PHE A 92 2.02 10.58 -19.15
N ARG A 93 1.21 10.13 -18.20
CA ARG A 93 0.00 10.83 -17.77
C ARG A 93 0.21 11.65 -16.50
N PHE A 94 -0.67 12.62 -16.30
CA PHE A 94 -0.73 13.46 -15.11
C PHE A 94 0.57 14.25 -14.84
N GLY A 95 1.22 14.72 -15.91
CA GLY A 95 2.44 15.50 -15.76
C GLY A 95 2.82 16.30 -16.99
N PRO A 96 4.01 16.92 -16.99
CA PRO A 96 4.47 17.80 -18.05
C PRO A 96 4.43 17.20 -19.46
N VAL A 97 4.57 15.88 -19.56
CA VAL A 97 4.50 15.17 -20.85
C VAL A 97 3.11 15.32 -21.47
N GLU A 98 2.05 15.19 -20.69
CA GLU A 98 0.67 15.32 -21.17
C GLU A 98 0.38 16.76 -21.61
N ASP A 99 0.86 17.74 -20.86
CA ASP A 99 0.67 19.16 -21.20
C ASP A 99 1.46 19.59 -22.45
N MET A 100 2.63 19.00 -22.68
CA MET A 100 3.55 19.37 -23.76
C MET A 100 3.37 18.56 -25.04
N HIS A 101 2.63 17.44 -25.03
CA HIS A 101 2.53 16.54 -26.19
C HIS A 101 1.88 17.19 -27.43
N GLN A 102 1.09 18.24 -27.25
CA GLN A 102 0.47 18.98 -28.36
C GLN A 102 1.41 20.02 -28.98
N ASN A 103 2.53 20.34 -28.33
CA ASN A 103 3.49 21.31 -28.85
C ASN A 103 4.42 20.64 -29.86
N LYS A 104 4.41 21.16 -31.10
CA LYS A 104 5.27 20.66 -32.17
C LYS A 104 6.75 21.02 -32.00
N GLN A 105 7.03 22.05 -31.22
CA GLN A 105 8.41 22.50 -30.94
C GLN A 105 8.56 22.70 -29.41
N LEU A 106 9.44 21.93 -28.82
CA LEU A 106 9.80 22.05 -27.42
C LEU A 106 11.01 22.95 -27.23
N SER A 107 10.96 23.88 -26.29
CA SER A 107 12.12 24.65 -25.89
C SER A 107 13.14 23.77 -25.15
N GLN A 108 14.40 24.25 -25.04
CA GLN A 108 15.41 23.55 -24.24
C GLN A 108 15.01 23.43 -22.77
N ASN A 109 14.23 24.37 -22.25
CA ASN A 109 13.73 24.32 -20.88
C ASN A 109 12.63 23.26 -20.73
N ASP A 110 11.74 23.11 -21.72
CA ASP A 110 10.74 22.06 -21.74
C ASP A 110 11.39 20.67 -21.75
N ILE A 111 12.42 20.49 -22.57
CA ILE A 111 13.17 19.23 -22.63
C ILE A 111 13.81 18.90 -21.27
N LYS A 112 14.41 19.87 -20.59
CA LYS A 112 14.96 19.67 -19.24
C LYS A 112 13.89 19.28 -18.23
N THR A 113 12.73 19.92 -18.27
CA THR A 113 11.59 19.63 -17.40
C THR A 113 11.07 18.22 -17.63
N LEU A 114 10.90 17.81 -18.90
CA LEU A 114 10.47 16.46 -19.26
C LEU A 114 11.48 15.41 -18.78
N ASN A 115 12.77 15.62 -19.03
CA ASN A 115 13.81 14.70 -18.64
C ASN A 115 13.84 14.53 -17.11
N LYS A 116 13.74 15.62 -16.36
CA LYS A 116 13.68 15.56 -14.90
C LYS A 116 12.47 14.76 -14.43
N TYR A 117 11.30 15.05 -14.96
CA TYR A 117 10.06 14.36 -14.60
C TYR A 117 10.15 12.85 -14.88
N MET A 118 10.65 12.46 -16.05
CA MET A 118 10.82 11.04 -16.40
C MET A 118 11.83 10.35 -15.48
N ASN A 119 12.95 10.99 -15.19
CA ASN A 119 13.96 10.46 -14.28
C ASN A 119 13.39 10.27 -12.88
N ASP A 120 12.62 11.22 -12.34
CA ASP A 120 12.01 11.12 -11.02
C ASP A 120 11.00 9.94 -10.95
N ARG A 121 10.23 9.73 -12.01
CA ARG A 121 9.28 8.61 -12.11
C ARG A 121 10.00 7.26 -12.20
N ILE A 122 11.02 7.17 -13.02
CA ILE A 122 11.84 5.94 -13.16
C ILE A 122 12.59 5.66 -11.86
N ALA A 123 13.16 6.68 -11.23
CA ALA A 123 13.83 6.53 -9.94
C ALA A 123 12.88 5.98 -8.85
N THR A 124 11.64 6.45 -8.84
CA THR A 124 10.61 5.92 -7.93
C THR A 124 10.35 4.43 -8.18
N LEU A 125 10.20 4.01 -9.43
CA LEU A 125 10.00 2.60 -9.77
C LEU A 125 11.20 1.74 -9.35
N ILE A 126 12.42 2.21 -9.61
CA ILE A 126 13.65 1.52 -9.19
C ILE A 126 13.71 1.41 -7.67
N TYR A 127 13.34 2.47 -6.95
CA TYR A 127 13.30 2.48 -5.49
C TYR A 127 12.30 1.42 -4.95
N LEU A 128 11.08 1.37 -5.48
CA LEU A 128 10.07 0.39 -5.08
C LEU A 128 10.54 -1.04 -5.34
N LEU A 129 11.13 -1.29 -6.50
CA LEU A 129 11.68 -2.61 -6.86
C LEU A 129 12.84 -3.02 -5.95
N ARG A 130 13.78 -2.11 -5.68
CA ARG A 130 14.94 -2.39 -4.80
C ARG A 130 14.54 -2.68 -3.36
N ASN A 131 13.48 -2.04 -2.88
CA ASN A 131 12.99 -2.24 -1.51
C ASN A 131 11.93 -3.34 -1.43
N GLU A 132 11.68 -4.03 -2.53
CA GLU A 132 10.64 -5.07 -2.61
C GLU A 132 9.27 -4.57 -2.10
N ASP A 133 8.94 -3.31 -2.37
CA ASP A 133 7.69 -2.68 -1.92
C ASP A 133 6.53 -3.09 -2.84
N TRP A 134 6.19 -4.37 -2.73
CA TRP A 134 5.16 -5.00 -3.55
C TRP A 134 3.76 -4.44 -3.30
N GLU A 135 3.49 -3.91 -2.11
CA GLU A 135 2.22 -3.25 -1.80
C GLU A 135 2.03 -1.99 -2.64
N ARG A 136 3.03 -1.10 -2.67
CA ARG A 136 2.96 0.12 -3.48
C ARG A 136 2.98 -0.17 -4.96
N LEU A 137 3.73 -1.18 -5.41
CA LEU A 137 3.69 -1.62 -6.80
C LEU A 137 2.31 -2.17 -7.18
N TYR A 138 1.71 -2.99 -6.33
CA TYR A 138 0.34 -3.48 -6.52
C TYR A 138 -0.66 -2.31 -6.63
N ASP A 139 -0.58 -1.35 -5.73
CA ASP A 139 -1.47 -0.19 -5.72
C ASP A 139 -1.26 0.68 -6.97
N LEU A 140 -0.02 0.89 -7.40
CA LEU A 140 0.31 1.61 -8.62
C LEU A 140 -0.30 0.92 -9.85
N PHE A 141 -0.12 -0.37 -10.01
CA PHE A 141 -0.69 -1.10 -11.14
C PHE A 141 -2.21 -1.10 -11.13
N ASN A 142 -2.86 -1.26 -9.97
CA ASN A 142 -4.32 -1.30 -9.87
C ASN A 142 -5.00 0.07 -9.95
N ALA A 143 -4.39 1.12 -9.42
CA ALA A 143 -4.96 2.47 -9.51
C ALA A 143 -5.15 2.89 -10.97
N ILE A 144 -4.25 2.48 -11.83
CA ILE A 144 -4.22 2.85 -13.24
C ILE A 144 -5.11 1.93 -14.10
N THR A 145 -5.34 0.69 -13.70
CA THR A 145 -6.25 -0.22 -14.42
C THR A 145 -7.72 0.24 -14.40
N LYS A 146 -8.10 1.08 -13.46
CA LYS A 146 -9.43 1.72 -13.44
C LYS A 146 -9.62 2.74 -14.55
N TYR A 147 -8.53 3.24 -15.11
CA TYR A 147 -8.52 4.07 -16.29
C TYR A 147 -8.66 3.18 -17.53
N LYS A 148 -9.72 3.30 -18.29
CA LYS A 148 -9.95 2.54 -19.53
C LYS A 148 -9.43 3.32 -20.75
N PRO A 149 -8.13 3.36 -21.03
CA PRO A 149 -7.67 3.82 -22.33
C PRO A 149 -7.91 2.71 -23.35
N GLN A 150 -8.33 3.07 -24.51
CA GLN A 150 -8.32 2.20 -25.70
C GLN A 150 -6.88 2.10 -26.19
N TRP A 151 -6.11 1.23 -25.59
CA TRP A 151 -4.71 1.01 -25.96
C TRP A 151 -4.56 -0.36 -26.57
N ASP A 152 -3.68 -0.45 -27.55
CA ASP A 152 -3.29 -1.71 -28.16
C ASP A 152 -2.56 -2.58 -27.12
N LYS A 153 -2.61 -3.89 -27.34
CA LYS A 153 -1.90 -4.85 -26.49
C LYS A 153 -0.39 -4.59 -26.52
N ALA A 154 0.27 -4.85 -25.40
CA ALA A 154 1.71 -4.77 -25.33
C ALA A 154 2.35 -5.81 -26.28
N GLU A 155 3.29 -5.37 -27.10
CA GLU A 155 4.15 -6.26 -27.88
C GLU A 155 5.45 -6.48 -27.11
N ILE A 156 5.72 -7.74 -26.74
CA ILE A 156 6.95 -8.10 -26.05
C ILE A 156 7.96 -8.53 -27.10
N ARG A 157 8.98 -7.71 -27.33
CA ARG A 157 10.03 -7.96 -28.31
C ARG A 157 11.33 -8.37 -27.64
N LEU A 158 11.37 -9.59 -27.14
CA LEU A 158 12.55 -10.14 -26.45
C LEU A 158 13.80 -10.13 -27.35
N GLU A 159 13.63 -10.39 -28.66
CA GLU A 159 14.73 -10.37 -29.64
C GLU A 159 15.43 -9.00 -29.75
N GLU A 160 14.69 -7.92 -29.57
CA GLU A 160 15.26 -6.56 -29.55
C GLU A 160 16.07 -6.33 -28.27
N ILE A 161 15.57 -6.82 -27.15
CA ILE A 161 16.27 -6.74 -25.87
C ILE A 161 17.56 -7.55 -25.93
N ASP A 162 17.52 -8.75 -26.47
CA ASP A 162 18.69 -9.63 -26.61
C ASP A 162 19.75 -9.01 -27.53
N LYS A 163 19.35 -8.35 -28.62
CA LYS A 163 20.27 -7.60 -29.48
C LYS A 163 20.95 -6.43 -28.76
N ILE A 164 20.17 -5.66 -27.98
CA ILE A 164 20.71 -4.51 -27.22
C ILE A 164 21.65 -4.97 -26.09
N THR A 165 21.33 -6.09 -25.45
CA THR A 165 22.10 -6.61 -24.30
C THR A 165 23.25 -7.55 -24.71
N GLY A 166 23.40 -7.84 -26.02
CA GLY A 166 24.41 -8.74 -26.53
C GLY A 166 24.18 -10.21 -26.15
N ARG A 167 22.95 -10.61 -25.87
CA ARG A 167 22.56 -11.98 -25.55
C ARG A 167 22.07 -12.79 -26.76
N GLY A 168 22.13 -12.19 -27.93
CA GLY A 168 21.78 -12.82 -29.19
C GLY A 168 22.93 -13.54 -29.87
#